data_905669ab7fe8310977107735be2d3f67
#
_entry.id   905669ab7fe8310977107735be2d3f67
#
_cell.length_a   1.000
_cell.length_b   1.000
_cell.length_c   1.000
_cell.angle_alpha   90.00
_cell.angle_beta   90.00
_cell.angle_gamma   90.00
#
_symmetry.space_group_name_H-M   'P 1'
#
loop_
_entity.id
_entity.type
_entity.pdbx_description
1 polymer ?
#
loop_
_entity_poly.entity_id
_entity_poly.type
_entity_poly.pdbx_seq_one_letter_code
_entity_poly.pdbx_strand_id
1 'polypeptide(L)'
;MSYFNTNETFFVIPLNTNDEEIKKINYLFYILEKSGVGDIIKSANYKSSSIGRKSYNPYKLFVAIIYCFTLHKGTLRNCEEMCAYDLRLHYILNQETPSYKTIHEFINNVIMPNKELIFSRITKTIIDELNINIEDCYLDGTKLEANANKYKFVYKPRKHKTNLEHKIESLLKEMGKESNNISSSSLLKKLKEFENENNIKVEEIKTGKGIRLSRDKKLCILGYQYLNKLLEYEEKERICGPNRNSYYKTDHDATAMALKSDYYSGHGSNMKAAYNVQFLVSSGLILMYGVFQDRTDYYTLIPMLDRYKEYYNTTPNNLCADAGYGIYDNYKYLENNSINNYVKYLAWSKEKDGKNEVNP
;
A
#
# COMPACT_ATOMS: atom_id res chain seq x y z
N MET A 1 -23.68 44.41 -31.38
CA MET A 1 -23.37 44.70 -29.97
C MET A 1 -23.65 43.45 -29.15
N SER A 2 -22.63 42.87 -28.57
CA SER A 2 -22.81 41.75 -27.62
C SER A 2 -23.28 42.34 -26.31
N TYR A 3 -24.51 42.05 -25.89
CA TYR A 3 -25.10 42.53 -24.64
C TYR A 3 -24.57 41.81 -23.40
N PHE A 4 -23.73 40.82 -23.54
CA PHE A 4 -23.15 40.08 -22.43
C PHE A 4 -21.62 40.09 -22.54
N ASN A 5 -20.99 40.81 -21.64
CA ASN A 5 -19.55 40.65 -21.41
C ASN A 5 -19.37 39.44 -20.48
N THR A 6 -18.99 38.28 -21.02
CA THR A 6 -18.83 37.05 -20.27
C THR A 6 -17.55 37.03 -19.46
N ASN A 7 -16.69 38.06 -19.54
CA ASN A 7 -15.38 38.05 -18.92
C ASN A 7 -15.33 38.58 -17.48
N GLU A 8 -16.41 39.20 -16.99
CA GLU A 8 -16.46 39.75 -15.63
C GLU A 8 -17.86 39.57 -15.02
N THR A 9 -18.14 38.38 -14.54
CA THR A 9 -19.33 38.11 -13.74
C THR A 9 -18.96 37.96 -12.27
N PHE A 10 -19.33 38.94 -11.44
CA PHE A 10 -19.20 38.86 -9.99
C PHE A 10 -20.48 38.32 -9.39
N PHE A 11 -20.45 37.13 -8.81
CA PHE A 11 -21.54 36.60 -8.00
C PHE A 11 -21.17 36.74 -6.52
N VAL A 12 -21.89 37.58 -5.79
CA VAL A 12 -21.83 37.56 -4.33
C VAL A 12 -22.94 36.63 -3.84
N ILE A 13 -22.55 35.43 -3.42
CA ILE A 13 -23.49 34.49 -2.83
C ILE A 13 -23.35 34.60 -1.31
N PRO A 14 -24.37 35.06 -0.60
CA PRO A 14 -24.36 35.09 0.86
C PRO A 14 -24.38 33.65 1.38
N LEU A 15 -23.28 33.21 2.02
CA LEU A 15 -23.23 31.93 2.72
C LEU A 15 -24.00 32.06 4.04
N ASN A 16 -25.01 31.22 4.22
CA ASN A 16 -25.69 31.09 5.50
C ASN A 16 -24.78 30.31 6.48
N THR A 17 -24.17 31.01 7.41
CA THR A 17 -23.30 30.40 8.43
C THR A 17 -24.03 29.43 9.38
N ASN A 18 -25.36 29.46 9.39
CA ASN A 18 -26.20 28.54 10.14
C ASN A 18 -26.50 27.23 9.37
N ASP A 19 -26.08 27.12 8.11
CA ASP A 19 -26.22 25.91 7.31
C ASP A 19 -25.47 24.75 7.96
N GLU A 20 -26.10 23.59 8.02
CA GLU A 20 -25.52 22.39 8.66
C GLU A 20 -24.24 21.93 7.99
N GLU A 21 -24.11 22.08 6.67
CA GLU A 21 -22.90 21.71 5.94
C GLU A 21 -21.74 22.65 6.27
N ILE A 22 -22.02 23.95 6.42
CA ILE A 22 -21.00 24.91 6.86
C ILE A 22 -20.57 24.63 8.30
N LYS A 23 -21.49 24.24 9.18
CA LYS A 23 -21.14 23.80 10.55
C LYS A 23 -20.25 22.57 10.55
N LYS A 24 -20.52 21.57 9.70
CA LYS A 24 -19.67 20.39 9.54
C LYS A 24 -18.26 20.76 9.05
N ILE A 25 -18.16 21.63 8.07
CA ILE A 25 -16.87 22.13 7.56
C ILE A 25 -16.10 22.85 8.67
N ASN A 26 -16.74 23.73 9.42
CA ASN A 26 -16.11 24.46 10.53
C ASN A 26 -15.69 23.50 11.65
N TYR A 27 -16.47 22.47 11.95
CA TYR A 27 -16.08 21.43 12.89
C TYR A 27 -14.87 20.62 12.39
N LEU A 28 -14.82 20.32 11.10
CA LEU A 28 -13.64 19.68 10.50
C LEU A 28 -12.38 20.55 10.67
N PHE A 29 -12.47 21.85 10.39
CA PHE A 29 -11.38 22.79 10.65
C PHE A 29 -10.95 22.78 12.12
N TYR A 30 -11.90 22.84 13.04
CA TYR A 30 -11.65 22.78 14.48
C TYR A 30 -10.89 21.52 14.90
N ILE A 31 -11.34 20.33 14.48
CA ILE A 31 -10.67 19.05 14.79
C ILE A 31 -9.25 19.02 14.21
N LEU A 32 -9.08 19.45 12.97
CA LEU A 32 -7.77 19.43 12.30
C LEU A 32 -6.80 20.45 12.94
N GLU A 33 -7.27 21.58 13.38
CA GLU A 33 -6.46 22.57 14.11
C GLU A 33 -6.05 22.01 15.48
N LYS A 34 -7.01 21.49 16.24
CA LYS A 34 -6.78 20.91 17.56
C LYS A 34 -5.84 19.70 17.53
N SER A 35 -5.89 18.90 16.48
CA SER A 35 -5.00 17.74 16.29
C SER A 35 -3.54 18.12 15.99
N GLY A 36 -3.24 19.38 15.69
CA GLY A 36 -1.92 19.83 15.28
C GLY A 36 -1.46 19.30 13.92
N VAL A 37 -2.36 18.75 13.11
CA VAL A 37 -2.07 18.27 11.75
C VAL A 37 -1.60 19.41 10.84
N GLY A 38 -2.06 20.63 11.09
CA GLY A 38 -1.61 21.82 10.37
C GLY A 38 -0.08 22.02 10.40
N ASP A 39 0.56 21.71 11.53
CA ASP A 39 2.01 21.84 11.68
C ASP A 39 2.77 20.76 10.90
N ILE A 40 2.23 19.54 10.85
CA ILE A 40 2.78 18.45 10.01
C ILE A 40 2.75 18.87 8.53
N ILE A 41 1.62 19.39 8.08
CA ILE A 41 1.43 19.82 6.68
C ILE A 41 2.36 20.98 6.33
N LYS A 42 2.52 21.97 7.23
CA LYS A 42 3.44 23.09 7.04
C LYS A 42 4.91 22.63 7.00
N SER A 43 5.30 21.72 7.89
CA SER A 43 6.68 21.21 7.97
C SER A 43 7.08 20.36 6.76
N ALA A 44 6.14 19.82 6.01
CA ALA A 44 6.39 19.05 4.79
C ALA A 44 6.92 19.89 3.62
N ASN A 45 7.18 21.21 3.80
CA ASN A 45 7.82 22.13 2.84
C ASN A 45 7.28 22.05 1.41
N TYR A 46 5.96 21.91 1.26
CA TYR A 46 5.35 21.82 -0.05
C TYR A 46 5.42 23.18 -0.77
N LYS A 47 6.26 23.24 -1.83
CA LYS A 47 6.39 24.40 -2.75
C LYS A 47 6.64 25.75 -2.03
N SER A 48 7.75 25.87 -1.32
CA SER A 48 8.15 27.11 -0.63
C SER A 48 8.91 28.12 -1.52
N SER A 49 8.87 28.00 -2.86
CA SER A 49 9.62 28.91 -3.71
C SER A 49 9.00 30.30 -3.70
N SER A 50 9.81 31.33 -3.49
CA SER A 50 9.44 32.75 -3.55
C SER A 50 9.24 33.26 -4.97
N ILE A 51 9.59 32.47 -5.98
CA ILE A 51 9.55 32.85 -7.42
C ILE A 51 8.48 32.00 -8.11
N GLY A 52 7.57 32.66 -8.83
CA GLY A 52 6.51 32.02 -9.62
C GLY A 52 5.12 32.23 -9.07
N ARG A 53 4.15 31.39 -9.52
CA ARG A 53 2.76 31.43 -9.04
C ARG A 53 2.72 31.09 -7.53
N LYS A 54 2.01 31.91 -6.76
CA LYS A 54 1.78 31.66 -5.33
C LYS A 54 1.16 30.27 -5.11
N SER A 55 1.73 29.51 -4.17
CA SER A 55 1.20 28.19 -3.82
C SER A 55 -0.14 28.29 -3.11
N TYR A 56 -0.99 27.31 -3.30
CA TYR A 56 -2.23 27.17 -2.53
C TYR A 56 -1.91 27.03 -1.04
N ASN A 57 -2.83 27.49 -0.19
CA ASN A 57 -2.70 27.23 1.25
C ASN A 57 -2.79 25.72 1.51
N PRO A 58 -1.71 25.07 1.99
CA PRO A 58 -1.67 23.62 2.10
C PRO A 58 -2.68 23.07 3.10
N TYR A 59 -2.98 23.81 4.15
CA TYR A 59 -3.97 23.42 5.16
C TYR A 59 -5.39 23.41 4.58
N LYS A 60 -5.77 24.46 3.85
CA LYS A 60 -7.08 24.54 3.18
C LYS A 60 -7.21 23.49 2.08
N LEU A 61 -6.13 23.22 1.35
CA LEU A 61 -6.10 22.16 0.36
C LEU A 61 -6.33 20.79 1.00
N PHE A 62 -5.72 20.52 2.15
CA PHE A 62 -5.95 19.30 2.91
C PHE A 62 -7.42 19.15 3.34
N VAL A 63 -8.00 20.19 3.92
CA VAL A 63 -9.42 20.20 4.31
C VAL A 63 -10.33 19.95 3.11
N ALA A 64 -10.07 20.63 1.98
CA ALA A 64 -10.84 20.44 0.76
C ALA A 64 -10.78 19.00 0.24
N ILE A 65 -9.60 18.37 0.26
CA ILE A 65 -9.43 16.98 -0.15
C ILE A 65 -10.25 16.06 0.75
N ILE A 66 -10.12 16.18 2.08
CA ILE A 66 -10.90 15.35 3.02
C ILE A 66 -12.40 15.54 2.75
N TYR A 67 -12.85 16.78 2.61
CA TYR A 67 -14.26 17.07 2.38
C TYR A 67 -14.78 16.47 1.06
N CYS A 68 -14.00 16.54 -0.03
CA CYS A 68 -14.35 15.88 -1.29
C CYS A 68 -14.54 14.36 -1.13
N PHE A 69 -13.66 13.71 -0.36
CA PHE A 69 -13.77 12.28 -0.11
C PHE A 69 -15.00 11.91 0.74
N THR A 70 -15.41 12.76 1.69
CA THR A 70 -16.63 12.52 2.49
C THR A 70 -17.91 12.54 1.65
N LEU A 71 -17.91 13.22 0.52
CA LEU A 71 -19.06 13.31 -0.39
C LEU A 71 -19.16 12.16 -1.41
N HIS A 72 -18.42 11.07 -1.21
CA HIS A 72 -18.40 9.89 -2.08
C HIS A 72 -17.97 10.16 -3.55
N LYS A 73 -17.29 11.26 -3.80
CA LYS A 73 -16.76 11.64 -5.13
C LYS A 73 -15.24 11.55 -5.19
N GLY A 74 -14.68 10.46 -4.65
CA GLY A 74 -13.26 10.27 -4.36
C GLY A 74 -12.32 10.08 -5.55
N THR A 75 -12.61 10.63 -6.75
CA THR A 75 -11.62 10.72 -7.82
C THR A 75 -11.00 12.12 -7.85
N LEU A 76 -9.71 12.20 -8.18
CA LEU A 76 -9.01 13.49 -8.22
C LEU A 76 -9.62 14.47 -9.23
N ARG A 77 -10.19 13.97 -10.33
CA ARG A 77 -10.89 14.80 -11.34
C ARG A 77 -12.22 15.32 -10.81
N ASN A 78 -12.95 14.49 -10.07
CA ASN A 78 -14.18 14.97 -9.40
C ASN A 78 -13.85 16.02 -8.33
N CYS A 79 -12.74 15.87 -7.59
CA CYS A 79 -12.28 16.87 -6.65
C CYS A 79 -11.95 18.21 -7.36
N GLU A 80 -11.27 18.16 -8.51
CA GLU A 80 -11.01 19.36 -9.33
C GLU A 80 -12.31 20.03 -9.77
N GLU A 81 -13.27 19.26 -10.30
CA GLU A 81 -14.57 19.76 -10.72
C GLU A 81 -15.35 20.38 -9.55
N MET A 82 -15.36 19.72 -8.40
CA MET A 82 -15.99 20.27 -7.19
C MET A 82 -15.31 21.56 -6.73
N CYS A 83 -13.97 21.63 -6.75
CA CYS A 83 -13.25 22.85 -6.43
C CYS A 83 -13.59 24.01 -7.36
N ALA A 84 -14.00 23.73 -8.61
CA ALA A 84 -14.37 24.74 -9.59
C ALA A 84 -15.83 25.21 -9.46
N TYR A 85 -16.75 24.35 -9.00
CA TYR A 85 -18.20 24.64 -9.10
C TYR A 85 -18.99 24.49 -7.80
N ASP A 86 -18.43 23.88 -6.74
CA ASP A 86 -19.14 23.69 -5.47
C ASP A 86 -18.86 24.86 -4.52
N LEU A 87 -19.92 25.51 -4.06
CA LEU A 87 -19.82 26.65 -3.15
C LEU A 87 -19.14 26.34 -1.82
N ARG A 88 -19.29 25.12 -1.34
CA ARG A 88 -18.66 24.65 -0.08
C ARG A 88 -17.14 24.58 -0.24
N LEU A 89 -16.67 24.12 -1.40
CA LEU A 89 -15.24 24.10 -1.72
C LEU A 89 -14.70 25.51 -1.94
N HIS A 90 -15.49 26.41 -2.56
CA HIS A 90 -15.16 27.83 -2.66
C HIS A 90 -15.02 28.48 -1.28
N TYR A 91 -15.86 28.10 -0.32
CA TYR A 91 -15.73 28.53 1.08
C TYR A 91 -14.43 28.04 1.71
N ILE A 92 -14.11 26.75 1.59
CA ILE A 92 -12.88 26.14 2.13
C ILE A 92 -11.64 26.78 1.51
N LEU A 93 -11.61 26.92 0.19
CA LEU A 93 -10.43 27.31 -0.60
C LEU A 93 -10.32 28.82 -0.87
N ASN A 94 -11.25 29.65 -0.36
CA ASN A 94 -11.33 31.07 -0.70
C ASN A 94 -11.38 31.30 -2.21
N GLN A 95 -12.22 30.57 -2.93
CA GLN A 95 -12.42 30.62 -4.39
C GLN A 95 -11.21 30.16 -5.22
N GLU A 96 -10.20 29.58 -4.61
CA GLU A 96 -9.08 28.97 -5.34
C GLU A 96 -9.52 27.62 -5.93
N THR A 97 -9.08 27.35 -7.17
CA THR A 97 -9.44 26.14 -7.92
C THR A 97 -8.20 25.30 -8.25
N PRO A 98 -7.76 24.42 -7.36
CA PRO A 98 -6.62 23.55 -7.61
C PRO A 98 -6.95 22.49 -8.67
N SER A 99 -6.01 22.26 -9.60
CA SER A 99 -6.13 21.19 -10.59
C SER A 99 -5.92 19.81 -9.97
N TYR A 100 -6.42 18.76 -10.63
CA TYR A 100 -6.19 17.37 -10.21
C TYR A 100 -4.71 17.02 -10.06
N LYS A 101 -3.83 17.62 -10.88
CA LYS A 101 -2.37 17.46 -10.74
C LYS A 101 -1.85 18.03 -9.42
N THR A 102 -2.31 19.23 -9.06
CA THR A 102 -1.94 19.87 -7.78
C THR A 102 -2.40 19.02 -6.60
N ILE A 103 -3.64 18.50 -6.66
CA ILE A 103 -4.19 17.61 -5.63
C ILE A 103 -3.35 16.31 -5.55
N HIS A 104 -3.03 15.71 -6.69
CA HIS A 104 -2.21 14.50 -6.76
C HIS A 104 -0.81 14.69 -6.17
N GLU A 105 -0.11 15.76 -6.56
CA GLU A 105 1.21 16.10 -6.03
C GLU A 105 1.15 16.35 -4.52
N PHE A 106 0.12 17.02 -4.04
CA PHE A 106 -0.06 17.28 -2.61
C PHE A 106 -0.29 15.98 -1.83
N ILE A 107 -1.15 15.11 -2.32
CA ILE A 107 -1.39 13.78 -1.70
C ILE A 107 -0.08 13.00 -1.63
N ASN A 108 0.67 12.89 -2.72
CA ASN A 108 1.87 12.05 -2.76
C ASN A 108 3.04 12.63 -1.97
N ASN A 109 3.22 13.94 -1.96
CA ASN A 109 4.39 14.57 -1.37
C ASN A 109 4.17 15.01 0.08
N VAL A 110 2.92 15.22 0.50
CA VAL A 110 2.58 15.72 1.84
C VAL A 110 1.79 14.69 2.65
N ILE A 111 0.66 14.20 2.12
CA ILE A 111 -0.23 13.32 2.89
C ILE A 111 0.36 11.93 3.02
N MET A 112 0.76 11.29 1.92
CA MET A 112 1.21 9.90 1.93
C MET A 112 2.44 9.64 2.81
N PRO A 113 3.49 10.48 2.81
CA PRO A 113 4.62 10.31 3.71
C PRO A 113 4.26 10.45 5.20
N ASN A 114 3.22 11.21 5.50
CA ASN A 114 2.81 11.52 6.87
C ASN A 114 1.47 10.87 7.28
N LYS A 115 0.94 9.96 6.48
CA LYS A 115 -0.42 9.41 6.64
C LYS A 115 -0.68 8.80 8.01
N GLU A 116 0.26 8.03 8.54
CA GLU A 116 0.12 7.37 9.85
C GLU A 116 0.05 8.41 10.98
N LEU A 117 0.94 9.40 10.94
CA LEU A 117 0.98 10.46 11.94
C LEU A 117 -0.27 11.36 11.87
N ILE A 118 -0.71 11.71 10.66
CA ILE A 118 -1.95 12.48 10.43
C ILE A 118 -3.14 11.71 10.99
N PHE A 119 -3.28 10.43 10.61
CA PHE A 119 -4.38 9.59 11.04
C PHE A 119 -4.42 9.47 12.57
N SER A 120 -3.29 9.14 13.20
CA SER A 120 -3.23 8.95 14.65
C SER A 120 -3.58 10.21 15.43
N ARG A 121 -3.09 11.39 14.99
CA ARG A 121 -3.41 12.66 15.66
C ARG A 121 -4.88 13.03 15.55
N ILE A 122 -5.48 12.89 14.35
CA ILE A 122 -6.91 13.15 14.16
C ILE A 122 -7.73 12.19 15.03
N THR A 123 -7.43 10.90 14.99
CA THR A 123 -8.17 9.89 15.74
C THR A 123 -8.07 10.11 17.25
N LYS A 124 -6.86 10.39 17.79
CA LYS A 124 -6.70 10.73 19.21
C LYS A 124 -7.51 11.97 19.60
N THR A 125 -7.49 13.02 18.77
CA THR A 125 -8.26 14.23 19.05
C THR A 125 -9.76 13.94 19.07
N ILE A 126 -10.28 13.09 18.17
CA ILE A 126 -11.69 12.71 18.17
C ILE A 126 -12.04 11.88 19.42
N ILE A 127 -11.16 10.95 19.82
CA ILE A 127 -11.33 10.16 21.04
C ILE A 127 -11.46 11.06 22.26
N ASP A 128 -10.55 12.03 22.40
CA ASP A 128 -10.50 12.96 23.52
C ASP A 128 -11.73 13.90 23.51
N GLU A 129 -12.11 14.45 22.34
CA GLU A 129 -13.24 15.36 22.21
C GLU A 129 -14.59 14.71 22.51
N LEU A 130 -14.78 13.48 22.06
CA LEU A 130 -16.03 12.75 22.19
C LEU A 130 -16.03 11.79 23.39
N ASN A 131 -14.93 11.74 24.14
CA ASN A 131 -14.74 10.82 25.26
C ASN A 131 -15.07 9.38 24.90
N ILE A 132 -14.50 8.90 23.75
CA ILE A 132 -14.80 7.57 23.20
C ILE A 132 -14.08 6.51 24.02
N ASN A 133 -14.82 5.50 24.47
CA ASN A 133 -14.21 4.28 25.05
C ASN A 133 -13.57 3.44 23.94
N ILE A 134 -12.27 3.16 24.07
CA ILE A 134 -11.49 2.37 23.13
C ILE A 134 -11.15 0.97 23.64
N GLU A 135 -11.69 0.56 24.77
CA GLU A 135 -11.40 -0.74 25.41
C GLU A 135 -12.01 -1.93 24.67
N ASP A 136 -13.18 -1.72 24.04
CA ASP A 136 -13.92 -2.75 23.29
C ASP A 136 -13.65 -2.62 21.80
N CYS A 137 -12.81 -3.48 21.26
CA CYS A 137 -12.37 -3.41 19.88
C CYS A 137 -13.00 -4.52 19.01
N TYR A 138 -13.32 -4.14 17.79
CA TYR A 138 -13.83 -5.03 16.73
C TYR A 138 -12.86 -5.01 15.56
N LEU A 139 -12.35 -6.18 15.17
CA LEU A 139 -11.44 -6.33 14.04
C LEU A 139 -12.18 -7.02 12.89
N ASP A 140 -12.21 -6.37 11.75
CA ASP A 140 -12.74 -6.94 10.50
C ASP A 140 -11.95 -6.49 9.30
N GLY A 141 -11.94 -7.33 8.26
CA GLY A 141 -11.20 -7.14 7.02
C GLY A 141 -12.06 -7.15 5.78
N THR A 142 -11.65 -6.36 4.81
CA THR A 142 -12.23 -6.38 3.47
C THR A 142 -11.15 -6.49 2.40
N LYS A 143 -11.47 -7.18 1.31
CA LYS A 143 -10.56 -7.29 0.16
C LYS A 143 -10.95 -6.27 -0.88
N LEU A 144 -10.03 -5.34 -1.18
CA LEU A 144 -10.21 -4.32 -2.19
C LEU A 144 -9.47 -4.71 -3.48
N GLU A 145 -10.19 -4.71 -4.60
CA GLU A 145 -9.60 -4.96 -5.92
C GLU A 145 -8.64 -3.84 -6.30
N ALA A 146 -7.42 -4.21 -6.67
CA ALA A 146 -6.41 -3.29 -7.17
C ALA A 146 -6.66 -2.97 -8.65
N ASN A 147 -6.33 -1.74 -9.05
CA ASN A 147 -6.37 -1.36 -10.47
C ASN A 147 -5.17 -1.95 -11.24
N ALA A 148 -5.11 -3.27 -11.29
CA ALA A 148 -4.01 -4.03 -11.89
C ALA A 148 -4.51 -5.03 -12.93
N ASN A 149 -3.68 -5.29 -13.94
CA ASN A 149 -4.00 -6.29 -14.95
C ASN A 149 -3.88 -7.70 -14.37
N LYS A 150 -5.03 -8.37 -14.13
CA LYS A 150 -5.13 -9.70 -13.52
C LYS A 150 -4.42 -10.82 -14.31
N TYR A 151 -4.12 -10.62 -15.58
CA TYR A 151 -3.43 -11.60 -16.43
C TYR A 151 -1.91 -11.43 -16.45
N LYS A 152 -1.39 -10.31 -15.97
CA LYS A 152 0.05 -10.00 -15.95
C LYS A 152 0.64 -10.23 -14.56
N PHE A 153 0.72 -11.48 -14.14
CA PHE A 153 1.37 -11.86 -12.88
C PHE A 153 2.71 -12.57 -13.12
N VAL A 154 3.59 -12.48 -12.12
CA VAL A 154 4.92 -13.07 -12.14
C VAL A 154 5.06 -13.97 -10.92
N TYR A 155 5.49 -15.21 -11.14
CA TYR A 155 5.80 -16.14 -10.07
C TYR A 155 7.23 -15.99 -9.58
N LYS A 156 7.43 -16.30 -8.30
CA LYS A 156 8.76 -16.47 -7.69
C LYS A 156 9.49 -17.63 -8.37
N PRO A 157 10.69 -17.42 -8.91
CA PRO A 157 11.35 -18.40 -9.79
C PRO A 157 12.09 -19.51 -9.04
N ARG A 158 11.51 -20.11 -7.99
CA ARG A 158 12.19 -21.08 -7.12
C ARG A 158 12.95 -22.17 -7.87
N LYS A 159 12.23 -23.06 -8.58
CA LYS A 159 12.82 -24.17 -9.33
C LYS A 159 13.72 -23.69 -10.48
N HIS A 160 13.33 -22.62 -11.15
CA HIS A 160 14.12 -22.07 -12.26
C HIS A 160 15.43 -21.46 -11.77
N LYS A 161 15.43 -20.83 -10.58
CA LYS A 161 16.63 -20.28 -9.96
C LYS A 161 17.59 -21.38 -9.57
N THR A 162 17.14 -22.43 -8.89
CA THR A 162 17.98 -23.59 -8.53
C THR A 162 18.61 -24.23 -9.76
N ASN A 163 17.85 -24.43 -10.83
CA ASN A 163 18.39 -24.96 -12.09
C ASN A 163 19.43 -24.02 -12.73
N LEU A 164 19.25 -22.70 -12.60
CA LEU A 164 20.22 -21.72 -13.08
C LEU A 164 21.50 -21.75 -12.23
N GLU A 165 21.37 -21.85 -10.91
CA GLU A 165 22.49 -21.98 -9.98
C GLU A 165 23.37 -23.20 -10.30
N HIS A 166 22.79 -24.37 -10.57
CA HIS A 166 23.55 -25.55 -11.02
C HIS A 166 24.26 -25.32 -12.36
N LYS A 167 23.65 -24.58 -13.30
CA LYS A 167 24.33 -24.23 -14.57
C LYS A 167 25.49 -23.27 -14.34
N ILE A 168 25.35 -22.33 -13.42
CA ILE A 168 26.41 -21.39 -13.04
C ILE A 168 27.56 -22.13 -12.36
N GLU A 169 27.27 -23.08 -11.46
CA GLU A 169 28.31 -23.96 -10.85
C GLU A 169 29.12 -24.70 -11.90
N SER A 170 28.43 -25.33 -12.85
CA SER A 170 29.09 -26.05 -13.95
C SER A 170 29.96 -25.11 -14.80
N LEU A 171 29.45 -23.91 -15.12
CA LEU A 171 30.20 -22.90 -15.87
C LEU A 171 31.46 -22.44 -15.11
N LEU A 172 31.32 -22.16 -13.81
CA LEU A 172 32.45 -21.74 -12.97
C LEU A 172 33.53 -22.80 -12.87
N LYS A 173 33.15 -24.10 -12.76
CA LYS A 173 34.08 -25.20 -12.81
C LYS A 173 34.86 -25.27 -14.14
N GLU A 174 34.19 -25.05 -15.29
CA GLU A 174 34.84 -24.96 -16.58
C GLU A 174 35.81 -23.78 -16.72
N MET A 175 35.55 -22.67 -16.00
CA MET A 175 36.42 -21.52 -15.90
C MET A 175 37.56 -21.68 -14.88
N GLY A 176 37.63 -22.81 -14.17
CA GLY A 176 38.59 -23.03 -13.08
C GLY A 176 38.34 -22.18 -11.84
N LYS A 177 37.10 -21.76 -11.64
CA LYS A 177 36.67 -20.97 -10.48
C LYS A 177 35.69 -21.77 -9.64
N GLU A 178 35.84 -21.72 -8.32
CA GLU A 178 34.90 -22.34 -7.39
C GLU A 178 34.12 -21.29 -6.63
N SER A 179 32.87 -21.58 -6.28
CA SER A 179 32.02 -20.67 -5.47
C SER A 179 31.09 -21.47 -4.57
N ASN A 180 31.16 -21.22 -3.28
CA ASN A 180 30.29 -21.84 -2.28
C ASN A 180 28.96 -21.07 -2.14
N ASN A 181 28.85 -19.89 -2.75
CA ASN A 181 27.62 -19.07 -2.72
C ASN A 181 27.41 -18.39 -4.08
N ILE A 182 26.27 -18.68 -4.71
CA ILE A 182 25.90 -18.15 -6.01
C ILE A 182 24.98 -16.95 -5.79
N SER A 183 25.54 -15.76 -5.99
CA SER A 183 24.80 -14.49 -6.05
C SER A 183 25.25 -13.72 -7.28
N SER A 184 24.44 -12.78 -7.75
CA SER A 184 24.79 -11.93 -8.90
C SER A 184 26.10 -11.17 -8.66
N SER A 185 26.34 -10.67 -7.47
CA SER A 185 27.56 -9.99 -7.09
C SER A 185 28.81 -10.90 -7.11
N SER A 186 28.66 -12.13 -6.57
CA SER A 186 29.73 -13.13 -6.59
C SER A 186 30.05 -13.58 -8.02
N LEU A 187 29.04 -13.86 -8.84
CA LEU A 187 29.22 -14.25 -10.24
C LEU A 187 29.87 -13.14 -11.05
N LEU A 188 29.42 -11.89 -10.90
CA LEU A 188 30.02 -10.74 -11.58
C LEU A 188 31.52 -10.60 -11.26
N LYS A 189 31.90 -10.74 -9.98
CA LYS A 189 33.29 -10.67 -9.54
C LYS A 189 34.14 -11.74 -10.25
N LYS A 190 33.67 -12.98 -10.30
CA LYS A 190 34.37 -14.10 -10.93
C LYS A 190 34.47 -13.97 -12.45
N LEU A 191 33.43 -13.45 -13.09
CA LEU A 191 33.46 -13.15 -14.53
C LEU A 191 34.52 -12.09 -14.85
N LYS A 192 34.61 -11.03 -14.07
CA LYS A 192 35.64 -9.98 -14.26
C LYS A 192 37.05 -10.49 -13.99
N GLU A 193 37.23 -11.36 -12.99
CA GLU A 193 38.53 -12.03 -12.76
C GLU A 193 38.94 -12.88 -13.97
N PHE A 194 38.01 -13.67 -14.52
CA PHE A 194 38.26 -14.50 -15.70
C PHE A 194 38.53 -13.66 -16.97
N GLU A 195 37.84 -12.56 -17.18
CA GLU A 195 38.11 -11.60 -18.28
C GLU A 195 39.52 -11.02 -18.19
N ASN A 196 39.94 -10.61 -17.00
CA ASN A 196 41.27 -10.03 -16.79
C ASN A 196 42.39 -11.09 -17.01
N GLU A 197 42.21 -12.29 -16.52
CA GLU A 197 43.17 -13.39 -16.68
C GLU A 197 43.37 -13.81 -18.15
N ASN A 198 42.30 -13.71 -18.96
CA ASN A 198 42.30 -14.15 -20.36
C ASN A 198 42.39 -12.98 -21.35
N ASN A 199 42.57 -11.74 -20.87
CA ASN A 199 42.56 -10.53 -21.68
C ASN A 199 41.32 -10.42 -22.61
N ILE A 200 40.16 -10.75 -22.09
CA ILE A 200 38.88 -10.72 -22.80
C ILE A 200 38.12 -9.49 -22.35
N LYS A 201 37.59 -8.74 -23.32
CA LYS A 201 36.59 -7.69 -23.08
C LYS A 201 35.29 -8.09 -23.76
N VAL A 202 34.26 -8.47 -22.95
CA VAL A 202 33.00 -8.98 -23.49
C VAL A 202 32.32 -7.96 -24.40
N GLU A 203 32.42 -6.65 -24.09
CA GLU A 203 31.83 -5.56 -24.87
C GLU A 203 32.40 -5.47 -26.32
N GLU A 204 33.61 -5.96 -26.50
CA GLU A 204 34.30 -5.93 -27.80
C GLU A 204 34.05 -7.23 -28.62
N ILE A 205 33.37 -8.21 -28.07
CA ILE A 205 33.14 -9.51 -28.74
C ILE A 205 32.06 -9.35 -29.82
N LYS A 206 32.48 -9.40 -31.07
CA LYS A 206 31.56 -9.45 -32.21
C LYS A 206 30.94 -10.88 -32.32
N THR A 207 29.63 -10.94 -32.33
CA THR A 207 28.87 -12.19 -32.53
C THR A 207 28.10 -12.12 -33.85
N GLY A 208 28.00 -13.21 -34.60
CA GLY A 208 27.28 -13.24 -35.87
C GLY A 208 27.48 -14.53 -36.67
N LYS A 209 26.75 -14.70 -37.77
CA LYS A 209 26.96 -15.80 -38.71
C LYS A 209 28.39 -15.84 -39.23
N GLY A 210 29.07 -16.98 -39.10
CA GLY A 210 30.43 -17.19 -39.62
C GLY A 210 31.56 -16.80 -38.66
N ILE A 211 31.30 -16.19 -37.52
CA ILE A 211 32.33 -15.85 -36.55
C ILE A 211 32.58 -17.02 -35.60
N ARG A 212 33.79 -17.59 -35.63
CA ARG A 212 34.25 -18.61 -34.68
C ARG A 212 34.82 -17.94 -33.43
N LEU A 213 34.18 -18.12 -32.30
CA LEU A 213 34.65 -17.62 -30.99
C LEU A 213 35.52 -18.68 -30.32
N SER A 214 36.58 -18.25 -29.62
CA SER A 214 37.34 -19.12 -28.71
C SER A 214 36.44 -19.68 -27.60
N ARG A 215 36.90 -20.76 -26.95
CA ARG A 215 36.17 -21.36 -25.81
C ARG A 215 35.92 -20.32 -24.71
N ASP A 216 36.96 -19.58 -24.32
CA ASP A 216 36.90 -18.63 -23.21
C ASP A 216 35.96 -17.48 -23.50
N LYS A 217 35.92 -16.94 -24.75
CA LYS A 217 34.95 -15.96 -25.17
C LYS A 217 33.51 -16.48 -25.08
N LYS A 218 33.27 -17.75 -25.42
CA LYS A 218 31.95 -18.38 -25.29
C LYS A 218 31.52 -18.50 -23.83
N LEU A 219 32.44 -18.91 -22.95
CA LEU A 219 32.19 -19.03 -21.52
C LEU A 219 31.86 -17.66 -20.91
N CYS A 220 32.59 -16.59 -21.28
CA CYS A 220 32.27 -15.23 -20.82
C CYS A 220 30.85 -14.80 -21.25
N ILE A 221 30.51 -14.95 -22.53
CA ILE A 221 29.18 -14.56 -23.04
C ILE A 221 28.08 -15.33 -22.28
N LEU A 222 28.25 -16.63 -22.12
CA LEU A 222 27.28 -17.48 -21.38
C LEU A 222 27.20 -17.06 -19.91
N GLY A 223 28.33 -16.73 -19.29
CA GLY A 223 28.37 -16.21 -17.92
C GLY A 223 27.57 -14.93 -17.73
N TYR A 224 27.72 -13.97 -18.63
CA TYR A 224 26.95 -12.73 -18.59
C TYR A 224 25.45 -12.96 -18.89
N GLN A 225 25.11 -13.91 -19.76
CA GLN A 225 23.71 -14.31 -19.96
C GLN A 225 23.09 -14.87 -18.67
N TYR A 226 23.85 -15.74 -17.97
CA TYR A 226 23.41 -16.28 -16.68
C TYR A 226 23.34 -15.21 -15.59
N LEU A 227 24.29 -14.26 -15.57
CA LEU A 227 24.28 -13.13 -14.66
C LEU A 227 23.00 -12.28 -14.82
N ASN A 228 22.70 -11.90 -16.06
CA ASN A 228 21.49 -11.11 -16.36
C ASN A 228 20.21 -11.86 -15.93
N LYS A 229 20.19 -13.19 -16.13
CA LYS A 229 19.05 -14.01 -15.72
C LYS A 229 18.96 -14.17 -14.19
N LEU A 230 20.08 -14.25 -13.51
CA LEU A 230 20.16 -14.31 -12.06
C LEU A 230 19.69 -13.00 -11.43
N LEU A 231 20.13 -11.85 -11.96
CA LEU A 231 19.65 -10.52 -11.57
C LEU A 231 18.13 -10.38 -11.73
N GLU A 232 17.57 -10.87 -12.85
CA GLU A 232 16.13 -10.89 -13.06
C GLU A 232 15.41 -11.74 -11.98
N TYR A 233 15.98 -12.87 -11.59
CA TYR A 233 15.40 -13.74 -10.57
C TYR A 233 15.49 -13.16 -9.17
N GLU A 234 16.63 -12.58 -8.82
CA GLU A 234 16.83 -11.89 -7.53
C GLU A 234 15.86 -10.70 -7.39
N GLU A 235 15.66 -9.94 -8.45
CA GLU A 235 14.68 -8.83 -8.44
C GLU A 235 13.23 -9.33 -8.27
N LYS A 236 12.86 -10.43 -8.94
CA LYS A 236 11.54 -11.05 -8.74
C LYS A 236 11.35 -11.56 -7.29
N GLU A 237 12.39 -12.11 -6.69
CA GLU A 237 12.35 -12.54 -5.29
C GLU A 237 12.25 -11.34 -4.34
N ARG A 238 12.99 -10.26 -4.61
CA ARG A 238 12.95 -9.03 -3.84
C ARG A 238 11.54 -8.43 -3.83
N ILE A 239 10.90 -8.34 -5.00
CA ILE A 239 9.53 -7.83 -5.13
C ILE A 239 8.53 -8.75 -4.43
N CYS A 240 8.66 -10.06 -4.57
CA CYS A 240 7.77 -11.02 -3.90
C CYS A 240 7.88 -10.95 -2.38
N GLY A 241 9.08 -10.70 -1.85
CA GLY A 241 9.34 -10.80 -0.42
C GLY A 241 9.25 -12.24 0.12
N PRO A 242 9.30 -12.44 1.43
CA PRO A 242 9.31 -13.78 2.05
C PRO A 242 7.97 -14.51 1.93
N ASN A 243 6.87 -13.80 2.08
CA ASN A 243 5.55 -14.38 2.32
C ASN A 243 4.72 -14.64 1.05
N ARG A 244 5.09 -14.04 -0.10
CA ARG A 244 4.37 -14.19 -1.36
C ARG A 244 5.08 -15.12 -2.33
N ASN A 245 4.30 -15.75 -3.21
CA ASN A 245 4.80 -16.59 -4.30
C ASN A 245 4.67 -15.95 -5.67
N SER A 246 3.97 -14.80 -5.76
CA SER A 246 3.74 -14.07 -7.00
C SER A 246 3.37 -12.61 -6.72
N TYR A 247 3.52 -11.78 -7.74
CA TYR A 247 3.08 -10.37 -7.75
C TYR A 247 2.54 -10.01 -9.13
N TYR A 248 1.89 -8.85 -9.26
CA TYR A 248 1.41 -8.33 -10.53
C TYR A 248 2.38 -7.32 -11.12
N LYS A 249 2.62 -7.38 -12.46
CA LYS A 249 3.56 -6.45 -13.13
C LYS A 249 3.11 -4.99 -13.07
N THR A 250 1.82 -4.75 -13.04
CA THR A 250 1.23 -3.40 -13.07
C THR A 250 1.03 -2.82 -11.68
N ASP A 251 1.09 -3.68 -10.65
CA ASP A 251 0.99 -3.29 -9.24
C ASP A 251 1.73 -4.34 -8.40
N HIS A 252 2.94 -4.01 -7.99
CA HIS A 252 3.82 -4.94 -7.27
C HIS A 252 3.33 -5.27 -5.85
N ASP A 253 2.51 -4.40 -5.27
CA ASP A 253 2.02 -4.57 -3.90
C ASP A 253 0.75 -5.41 -3.84
N ALA A 254 -0.01 -5.48 -4.92
CA ALA A 254 -1.22 -6.30 -4.99
C ALA A 254 -0.90 -7.80 -4.99
N THR A 255 -1.75 -8.57 -4.32
CA THR A 255 -1.66 -10.03 -4.25
C THR A 255 -2.90 -10.67 -4.87
N ALA A 256 -2.75 -11.85 -5.46
CA ALA A 256 -3.87 -12.60 -6.01
C ALA A 256 -4.80 -13.10 -4.90
N MET A 257 -6.02 -12.60 -4.82
CA MET A 257 -7.02 -12.93 -3.80
C MET A 257 -8.37 -13.24 -4.43
N ALA A 258 -9.15 -14.12 -3.79
CA ALA A 258 -10.56 -14.31 -4.12
C ALA A 258 -11.38 -13.22 -3.41
N LEU A 259 -12.22 -12.50 -4.16
CA LEU A 259 -13.12 -11.49 -3.61
C LEU A 259 -14.47 -12.12 -3.21
N LYS A 260 -15.10 -11.64 -2.13
CA LYS A 260 -16.41 -12.12 -1.66
C LYS A 260 -17.48 -11.99 -2.76
N SER A 261 -17.48 -10.90 -3.54
CA SER A 261 -18.41 -10.67 -4.65
C SER A 261 -18.36 -11.75 -5.74
N ASP A 262 -17.16 -12.25 -6.04
CA ASP A 262 -16.99 -13.28 -7.08
C ASP A 262 -17.40 -14.66 -6.57
N TYR A 263 -17.25 -14.90 -5.27
CA TYR A 263 -17.68 -16.16 -4.63
C TYR A 263 -19.20 -16.31 -4.63
N TYR A 264 -19.93 -15.25 -4.27
CA TYR A 264 -21.39 -15.27 -4.22
C TYR A 264 -22.07 -15.20 -5.59
N SER A 265 -21.39 -14.66 -6.61
CA SER A 265 -21.92 -14.59 -7.99
C SER A 265 -21.83 -15.91 -8.76
N GLY A 266 -21.31 -16.97 -8.14
CA GLY A 266 -21.13 -18.29 -8.79
C GLY A 266 -20.08 -18.33 -9.89
N HIS A 267 -19.35 -17.25 -10.11
CA HIS A 267 -18.31 -17.14 -11.15
C HIS A 267 -17.00 -17.81 -10.75
N GLY A 268 -17.04 -18.65 -9.69
CA GLY A 268 -15.91 -19.47 -9.24
C GLY A 268 -14.66 -18.65 -8.93
N SER A 269 -13.72 -19.19 -8.27
CA SER A 269 -12.45 -18.64 -7.77
C SER A 269 -11.61 -17.81 -8.76
N ASN A 270 -12.16 -16.80 -9.41
CA ASN A 270 -11.39 -15.85 -10.19
C ASN A 270 -10.52 -15.02 -9.24
N MET A 271 -9.24 -15.41 -9.17
CA MET A 271 -8.27 -14.65 -8.39
C MET A 271 -8.06 -13.29 -9.06
N LYS A 272 -8.25 -12.23 -8.29
CA LYS A 272 -8.01 -10.85 -8.70
C LYS A 272 -6.83 -10.25 -7.97
N ALA A 273 -6.19 -9.27 -8.58
CA ALA A 273 -5.23 -8.44 -7.87
C ALA A 273 -5.96 -7.65 -6.79
N ALA A 274 -5.57 -7.80 -5.54
CA ALA A 274 -6.27 -7.16 -4.42
C ALA A 274 -5.35 -6.91 -3.24
N TYR A 275 -5.85 -6.08 -2.33
CA TYR A 275 -5.30 -5.80 -1.02
C TYR A 275 -6.25 -6.32 0.06
N ASN A 276 -5.71 -6.85 1.14
CA ASN A 276 -6.47 -7.17 2.34
C ASN A 276 -6.38 -5.96 3.28
N VAL A 277 -7.48 -5.23 3.42
CA VAL A 277 -7.58 -4.03 4.26
C VAL A 277 -8.28 -4.39 5.54
N GLN A 278 -7.63 -4.11 6.66
CA GLN A 278 -8.11 -4.39 8.00
C GLN A 278 -8.48 -3.10 8.72
N PHE A 279 -9.55 -3.13 9.49
CA PHE A 279 -9.98 -2.03 10.34
C PHE A 279 -10.19 -2.52 11.77
N LEU A 280 -9.60 -1.83 12.72
CA LEU A 280 -9.90 -1.98 14.14
C LEU A 280 -10.81 -0.83 14.55
N VAL A 281 -11.99 -1.15 15.02
CA VAL A 281 -13.07 -0.20 15.30
C VAL A 281 -13.49 -0.29 16.77
N SER A 282 -13.78 0.84 17.39
CA SER A 282 -14.44 0.91 18.69
C SER A 282 -15.46 2.03 18.68
N SER A 283 -16.64 1.80 19.26
CA SER A 283 -17.70 2.81 19.39
C SER A 283 -18.04 3.55 18.09
N GLY A 284 -17.92 2.88 16.92
CA GLY A 284 -18.18 3.46 15.60
C GLY A 284 -17.02 4.26 15.01
N LEU A 285 -15.90 4.41 15.72
CA LEU A 285 -14.71 5.07 15.23
C LEU A 285 -13.66 4.05 14.77
N ILE A 286 -13.06 4.28 13.60
CA ILE A 286 -11.90 3.51 13.14
C ILE A 286 -10.67 3.97 13.94
N LEU A 287 -10.18 3.11 14.82
CA LEU A 287 -8.99 3.37 15.63
C LEU A 287 -7.69 3.11 14.87
N MET A 288 -7.69 2.06 14.06
CA MET A 288 -6.52 1.63 13.28
C MET A 288 -6.97 1.10 11.93
N TYR A 289 -6.12 1.24 10.93
CA TYR A 289 -6.24 0.55 9.67
C TYR A 289 -4.93 -0.14 9.29
N GLY A 290 -5.02 -1.21 8.51
CA GLY A 290 -3.86 -1.92 7.97
C GLY A 290 -4.12 -2.39 6.54
N VAL A 291 -3.11 -2.30 5.69
CA VAL A 291 -3.16 -2.85 4.32
C VAL A 291 -2.15 -3.98 4.25
N PHE A 292 -2.65 -5.19 4.01
CA PHE A 292 -1.87 -6.41 4.03
C PHE A 292 -1.85 -7.08 2.66
N GLN A 293 -0.77 -7.80 2.42
CA GLN A 293 -0.61 -8.63 1.22
C GLN A 293 -1.06 -10.08 1.45
N ASP A 294 -1.43 -10.40 2.70
CA ASP A 294 -1.89 -11.73 3.09
C ASP A 294 -3.29 -12.01 2.54
N ARG A 295 -3.46 -13.22 1.98
CA ARG A 295 -4.74 -13.65 1.38
C ARG A 295 -5.82 -13.96 2.40
N THR A 296 -5.40 -14.22 3.62
CA THR A 296 -6.25 -14.61 4.75
C THR A 296 -6.02 -13.65 5.92
N ASP A 297 -6.98 -13.59 6.83
CA ASP A 297 -6.93 -12.69 7.97
C ASP A 297 -6.10 -13.25 9.15
N TYR A 298 -5.64 -14.52 9.03
CA TYR A 298 -4.90 -15.22 10.09
C TYR A 298 -3.70 -14.45 10.64
N TYR A 299 -2.95 -13.79 9.77
CA TYR A 299 -1.69 -13.12 10.11
C TYR A 299 -1.83 -11.61 10.33
N THR A 300 -3.05 -11.08 10.27
CA THR A 300 -3.27 -9.64 10.36
C THR A 300 -3.60 -9.15 11.76
N LEU A 301 -4.13 -10.02 12.65
CA LEU A 301 -4.56 -9.66 14.00
C LEU A 301 -3.40 -9.13 14.84
N ILE A 302 -2.32 -9.89 14.96
CA ILE A 302 -1.17 -9.50 15.79
C ILE A 302 -0.57 -8.18 15.34
N PRO A 303 -0.24 -7.95 14.05
CA PRO A 303 0.27 -6.66 13.59
C PRO A 303 -0.69 -5.48 13.84
N MET A 304 -2.00 -5.71 13.78
CA MET A 304 -2.99 -4.66 14.08
C MET A 304 -2.99 -4.29 15.57
N LEU A 305 -2.91 -5.27 16.46
CA LEU A 305 -2.87 -5.04 17.90
C LEU A 305 -1.52 -4.47 18.37
N ASP A 306 -0.41 -4.86 17.75
CA ASP A 306 0.90 -4.28 18.04
C ASP A 306 0.91 -2.79 17.70
N ARG A 307 0.35 -2.40 16.52
CA ARG A 307 0.18 -1.00 16.16
C ARG A 307 -0.74 -0.27 17.13
N TYR A 308 -1.85 -0.88 17.54
CA TYR A 308 -2.74 -0.30 18.53
C TYR A 308 -1.98 0.03 19.82
N LYS A 309 -1.20 -0.93 20.34
CA LYS A 309 -0.37 -0.76 21.52
C LYS A 309 0.66 0.36 21.36
N GLU A 310 1.29 0.45 20.20
CA GLU A 310 2.25 1.52 19.88
C GLU A 310 1.57 2.90 19.87
N TYR A 311 0.40 3.02 19.27
CA TYR A 311 -0.30 4.31 19.14
C TYR A 311 -0.97 4.79 20.42
N TYR A 312 -1.59 3.89 21.18
CA TYR A 312 -2.39 4.24 22.36
C TYR A 312 -1.67 3.97 23.69
N ASN A 313 -0.48 3.33 23.66
CA ASN A 313 0.26 2.89 24.85
C ASN A 313 -0.55 2.00 25.79
N THR A 314 -1.52 1.27 25.27
CA THR A 314 -2.39 0.34 25.98
C THR A 314 -2.82 -0.81 25.07
N THR A 315 -3.41 -1.83 25.66
CA THR A 315 -4.07 -2.93 24.91
C THR A 315 -5.58 -2.82 25.11
N PRO A 316 -6.41 -3.26 24.14
CA PRO A 316 -7.85 -3.32 24.37
C PRO A 316 -8.16 -4.35 25.46
N ASN A 317 -9.25 -4.13 26.22
CA ASN A 317 -9.74 -5.09 27.20
C ASN A 317 -10.44 -6.28 26.52
N ASN A 318 -11.20 -5.99 25.47
CA ASN A 318 -11.98 -6.96 24.74
C ASN A 318 -11.70 -6.87 23.24
N LEU A 319 -11.52 -8.03 22.58
CA LEU A 319 -11.39 -8.10 21.13
C LEU A 319 -12.41 -9.06 20.54
N CYS A 320 -13.24 -8.55 19.64
CA CYS A 320 -14.17 -9.34 18.83
C CYS A 320 -13.70 -9.39 17.37
N ALA A 321 -13.61 -10.59 16.79
CA ALA A 321 -13.33 -10.79 15.39
C ALA A 321 -14.00 -12.06 14.85
N ASP A 322 -14.04 -12.22 13.53
CA ASP A 322 -14.66 -13.40 12.92
C ASP A 322 -13.76 -14.66 13.02
N ALA A 323 -14.27 -15.79 12.56
CA ALA A 323 -13.54 -17.06 12.57
C ALA A 323 -12.31 -17.07 11.63
N GLY A 324 -12.18 -16.11 10.71
CA GLY A 324 -11.04 -15.94 9.84
C GLY A 324 -9.74 -15.57 10.58
N TYR A 325 -9.84 -15.13 11.84
CA TYR A 325 -8.70 -14.84 12.72
C TYR A 325 -8.39 -15.98 13.70
N GLY A 326 -9.19 -17.04 13.71
CA GLY A 326 -9.15 -18.12 14.69
C GLY A 326 -8.01 -19.10 14.46
N ILE A 327 -6.77 -18.73 14.80
CA ILE A 327 -5.58 -19.60 14.81
C ILE A 327 -4.92 -19.60 16.19
N TYR A 328 -4.18 -20.66 16.49
CA TYR A 328 -3.50 -20.84 17.77
C TYR A 328 -2.64 -19.67 18.19
N ASP A 329 -1.84 -19.13 17.28
CA ASP A 329 -0.91 -18.03 17.57
C ASP A 329 -1.66 -16.75 17.99
N ASN A 330 -2.82 -16.47 17.36
CA ASN A 330 -3.66 -15.35 17.72
C ASN A 330 -4.28 -15.50 19.10
N TYR A 331 -4.79 -16.69 19.43
CA TYR A 331 -5.34 -16.95 20.76
C TYR A 331 -4.27 -16.83 21.85
N LYS A 332 -3.10 -17.39 21.60
CA LYS A 332 -1.96 -17.28 22.53
C LYS A 332 -1.49 -15.84 22.71
N TYR A 333 -1.49 -15.04 21.64
CA TYR A 333 -1.17 -13.62 21.72
C TYR A 333 -2.17 -12.86 22.58
N LEU A 334 -3.47 -13.09 22.40
CA LEU A 334 -4.52 -12.45 23.18
C LEU A 334 -4.40 -12.81 24.68
N GLU A 335 -4.19 -14.09 25.00
CA GLU A 335 -3.97 -14.57 26.36
C GLU A 335 -2.73 -13.92 27.01
N ASN A 336 -1.60 -13.89 26.30
CA ASN A 336 -0.36 -13.31 26.81
C ASN A 336 -0.45 -11.79 27.08
N ASN A 337 -1.35 -11.09 26.38
CA ASN A 337 -1.59 -9.65 26.56
C ASN A 337 -2.82 -9.35 27.44
N SER A 338 -3.42 -10.36 28.08
CA SER A 338 -4.59 -10.24 28.94
C SER A 338 -5.81 -9.59 28.24
N ILE A 339 -5.99 -9.88 26.95
CA ILE A 339 -7.10 -9.39 26.14
C ILE A 339 -8.20 -10.46 26.15
N ASN A 340 -9.41 -10.11 26.59
CA ASN A 340 -10.56 -11.01 26.53
C ASN A 340 -10.90 -11.35 25.08
N ASN A 341 -10.92 -12.65 24.78
CA ASN A 341 -11.02 -13.17 23.42
C ASN A 341 -12.46 -13.50 23.06
N TYR A 342 -13.02 -12.77 22.08
CA TYR A 342 -14.31 -13.04 21.45
C TYR A 342 -14.15 -13.42 19.97
N VAL A 343 -13.05 -14.10 19.63
CA VAL A 343 -12.79 -14.61 18.28
C VAL A 343 -13.31 -16.04 18.17
N LYS A 344 -14.18 -16.30 17.19
CA LYS A 344 -14.72 -17.63 16.94
C LYS A 344 -13.64 -18.55 16.35
N TYR A 345 -13.62 -19.82 16.77
CA TYR A 345 -12.79 -20.82 16.09
C TYR A 345 -13.48 -21.35 14.83
N LEU A 346 -12.69 -21.86 13.89
CA LEU A 346 -13.15 -22.23 12.55
C LEU A 346 -14.27 -23.29 12.52
N ALA A 347 -14.27 -24.23 13.47
CA ALA A 347 -15.27 -25.29 13.52
C ALA A 347 -16.55 -24.91 14.28
N TRP A 348 -16.61 -23.75 14.95
CA TRP A 348 -17.72 -23.35 15.81
C TRP A 348 -19.10 -23.46 15.16
N SER A 349 -19.23 -22.99 13.90
CA SER A 349 -20.51 -23.06 13.18
C SER A 349 -20.90 -24.49 12.85
N LYS A 350 -19.95 -25.37 12.55
CA LYS A 350 -20.18 -26.77 12.21
C LYS A 350 -20.59 -27.56 13.42
N GLU A 351 -20.00 -27.28 14.57
CA GLU A 351 -20.36 -27.89 15.86
C GLU A 351 -21.78 -27.47 16.31
N LYS A 352 -22.08 -26.17 16.21
CA LYS A 352 -23.40 -25.64 16.53
C LYS A 352 -24.52 -26.28 15.68
N ASP A 353 -24.23 -26.54 14.39
CA ASP A 353 -25.19 -27.17 13.48
C ASP A 353 -25.23 -28.71 13.61
N GLY A 354 -24.47 -29.31 14.55
CA GLY A 354 -24.41 -30.76 14.77
C GLY A 354 -23.76 -31.54 13.60
N LYS A 355 -23.04 -30.87 12.72
CA LYS A 355 -22.46 -31.47 11.49
C LYS A 355 -21.11 -32.13 11.69
N ASN A 356 -20.41 -31.84 12.78
CA ASN A 356 -19.16 -32.51 13.16
C ASN A 356 -19.05 -32.55 14.67
N GLU A 357 -18.95 -33.76 15.24
CA GLU A 357 -18.31 -33.92 16.55
C GLU A 357 -16.81 -33.74 16.34
N VAL A 358 -16.29 -32.57 16.57
CA VAL A 358 -14.84 -32.34 16.56
C VAL A 358 -14.37 -32.76 17.95
N ASN A 359 -13.65 -33.85 18.02
CA ASN A 359 -12.89 -34.21 19.20
C ASN A 359 -11.96 -33.04 19.54
N PRO A 360 -11.88 -32.62 20.80
CA PRO A 360 -11.04 -31.54 21.27
C PRO A 360 -9.56 -31.77 21.04
#